data_c4991821bb79077a2f8c2baadb605d49
#
_entry.id   c4991821bb79077a2f8c2baadb605d49
#
_cell.length_a   1.000
_cell.length_b   1.000
_cell.length_c   1.000
_cell.angle_alpha   90.00
_cell.angle_beta   90.00
_cell.angle_gamma   90.00
#
_symmetry.space_group_name_H-M   'P 1'
#
loop_
_entity.id
_entity.type
_entity.pdbx_description
1 polymer ?
#
loop_
_entity_poly.entity_id
_entity_poly.type
_entity_poly.pdbx_seq_one_letter_code
_entity_poly.pdbx_strand_id
1 'polypeptide(L)'
;MPVVSVITTGGTIASRTTEGVAEPVLAGRDLLRDVADLSQFRIRNLMMKDSATLKLADMQAISHAITEEFGDPGVRGVIVLHGTDSMEETSFLAELQQTDLRPVVFTGAQFTADDERSDGPANIKLAVRTVLDWSPEEDANPAGGNVRVAFDGM
;
A
#
# COMPACT_ATOMS: atom_id res chain seq x y z
N MET A 1 -8.60 19.26 3.93
CA MET A 1 -8.48 18.12 4.85
C MET A 1 -7.24 17.31 4.47
N PRO A 2 -6.52 16.74 5.42
CA PRO A 2 -5.40 15.86 5.11
C PRO A 2 -5.89 14.64 4.32
N VAL A 3 -5.15 14.28 3.28
CA VAL A 3 -5.48 13.18 2.35
C VAL A 3 -4.52 12.03 2.59
N VAL A 4 -5.02 10.81 2.60
CA VAL A 4 -4.20 9.59 2.54
C VAL A 4 -4.02 9.21 1.08
N SER A 5 -2.78 9.11 0.61
CA SER A 5 -2.51 8.63 -0.74
C SER A 5 -2.44 7.09 -0.76
N VAL A 6 -3.10 6.47 -1.73
CA VAL A 6 -3.09 5.02 -1.92
C VAL A 6 -2.53 4.71 -3.30
N ILE A 7 -1.38 4.04 -3.32
CA ILE A 7 -0.71 3.56 -4.53
C ILE A 7 -1.02 2.08 -4.69
N THR A 8 -1.55 1.69 -5.84
CA THR A 8 -1.81 0.28 -6.15
C THR A 8 -0.79 -0.25 -7.15
N THR A 9 -0.34 -1.47 -6.91
CA THR A 9 0.68 -2.12 -7.73
C THR A 9 0.23 -3.48 -8.31
N GLY A 10 -0.95 -3.95 -7.93
CA GLY A 10 -1.47 -5.29 -8.25
C GLY A 10 -1.34 -6.25 -7.07
N GLY A 11 -0.87 -7.45 -7.33
CA GLY A 11 -0.74 -8.51 -6.32
C GLY A 11 -2.06 -9.18 -5.95
N THR A 12 -2.01 -10.13 -5.02
CA THR A 12 -3.16 -10.94 -4.60
C THR A 12 -4.32 -10.10 -4.08
N ILE A 13 -4.04 -9.01 -3.37
CA ILE A 13 -5.09 -8.10 -2.85
C ILE A 13 -5.98 -7.50 -3.95
N ALA A 14 -5.41 -7.30 -5.14
CA ALA A 14 -6.11 -6.78 -6.32
C ALA A 14 -6.57 -7.90 -7.28
N SER A 15 -6.39 -9.17 -6.91
CA SER A 15 -6.63 -10.30 -7.79
C SER A 15 -8.00 -10.93 -7.57
N ARG A 16 -8.53 -11.51 -8.64
CA ARG A 16 -9.64 -12.47 -8.63
C ARG A 16 -9.20 -13.76 -9.27
N THR A 17 -9.86 -14.84 -8.90
CA THR A 17 -9.59 -16.15 -9.48
C THR A 17 -10.41 -16.33 -10.74
N THR A 18 -9.73 -16.45 -11.88
CA THR A 18 -10.34 -16.75 -13.17
C THR A 18 -9.77 -18.08 -13.67
N GLU A 19 -10.61 -19.07 -13.92
CA GLU A 19 -10.21 -20.41 -14.37
C GLU A 19 -9.12 -21.07 -13.50
N GLY A 20 -9.16 -20.81 -12.17
CA GLY A 20 -8.20 -21.36 -11.22
C GLY A 20 -6.86 -20.61 -11.11
N VAL A 21 -6.70 -19.49 -11.83
CA VAL A 21 -5.53 -18.64 -11.78
C VAL A 21 -5.90 -17.29 -11.15
N ALA A 22 -5.08 -16.82 -10.21
CA ALA A 22 -5.25 -15.50 -9.62
C ALA A 22 -4.64 -14.42 -10.53
N GLU A 23 -5.46 -13.47 -10.96
CA GLU A 23 -5.04 -12.36 -11.82
C GLU A 23 -5.38 -11.01 -11.18
N PRO A 24 -4.44 -10.04 -11.15
CA PRO A 24 -4.70 -8.71 -10.60
C PRO A 24 -5.57 -7.90 -11.58
N VAL A 25 -6.84 -7.69 -11.21
CA VAL A 25 -7.84 -7.03 -12.05
C VAL A 25 -8.56 -5.86 -11.37
N LEU A 26 -8.42 -5.70 -10.05
CA LEU A 26 -9.11 -4.68 -9.28
C LEU A 26 -8.28 -3.40 -9.18
N ALA A 27 -8.91 -2.27 -9.48
CA ALA A 27 -8.33 -0.95 -9.26
C ALA A 27 -8.49 -0.52 -7.79
N GLY A 28 -7.69 0.46 -7.36
CA GLY A 28 -7.68 0.92 -5.98
C GLY A 28 -9.04 1.40 -5.47
N ARG A 29 -9.87 2.00 -6.34
CA ARG A 29 -11.24 2.41 -5.96
C ARG A 29 -12.12 1.22 -5.58
N ASP A 30 -11.98 0.10 -6.25
CA ASP A 30 -12.74 -1.11 -5.93
C ASP A 30 -12.31 -1.70 -4.59
N LEU A 31 -11.00 -1.67 -4.31
CA LEU A 31 -10.42 -2.18 -3.07
C LEU A 31 -10.80 -1.33 -1.85
N LEU A 32 -10.98 -0.03 -2.02
CA LEU A 32 -11.30 0.91 -0.93
C LEU A 32 -12.80 1.10 -0.71
N ARG A 33 -13.66 0.68 -1.63
CA ARG A 33 -15.10 0.97 -1.62
C ARG A 33 -15.78 0.58 -0.31
N ASP A 34 -15.43 -0.57 0.23
CA ASP A 34 -16.07 -1.14 1.42
C ASP A 34 -15.26 -0.90 2.70
N VAL A 35 -14.15 -0.17 2.58
CA VAL A 35 -13.21 0.02 3.69
C VAL A 35 -13.35 1.38 4.35
N ALA A 36 -13.55 2.44 3.55
CA ALA A 36 -13.55 3.81 4.05
C ALA A 36 -14.25 4.78 3.10
N ASP A 37 -14.48 6.00 3.56
CA ASP A 37 -14.98 7.11 2.72
C ASP A 37 -13.92 7.51 1.69
N LEU A 38 -14.23 7.27 0.42
CA LEU A 38 -13.32 7.55 -0.69
C LEU A 38 -12.91 9.02 -0.82
N SER A 39 -13.69 9.96 -0.23
CA SER A 39 -13.37 11.39 -0.27
C SER A 39 -12.07 11.74 0.47
N GLN A 40 -11.60 10.87 1.37
CA GLN A 40 -10.39 11.06 2.16
C GLN A 40 -9.13 10.49 1.47
N PHE A 41 -9.29 9.87 0.31
CA PHE A 41 -8.21 9.18 -0.39
C PHE A 41 -7.89 9.80 -1.74
N ARG A 42 -6.59 9.89 -2.01
CA ARG A 42 -6.06 10.04 -3.36
C ARG A 42 -5.62 8.67 -3.84
N ILE A 43 -6.13 8.20 -4.96
CA ILE A 43 -5.86 6.86 -5.48
C ILE A 43 -5.00 6.99 -6.74
N ARG A 44 -3.83 6.33 -6.71
CA ARG A 44 -2.91 6.24 -7.82
C ARG A 44 -2.73 4.77 -8.23
N ASN A 45 -3.33 4.41 -9.35
CA ASN A 45 -3.10 3.10 -9.95
C ASN A 45 -1.78 3.14 -10.73
N LEU A 46 -0.69 2.71 -10.09
CA LEU A 46 0.66 2.83 -10.64
C LEU A 46 0.96 1.69 -11.61
N MET A 47 0.65 0.47 -11.23
CA MET A 47 0.84 -0.72 -12.05
C MET A 47 -0.14 -1.82 -11.62
N MET A 48 -0.23 -2.87 -12.42
CA MET A 48 -1.07 -4.03 -12.13
C MET A 48 -0.28 -5.29 -12.48
N LYS A 49 0.64 -5.66 -11.57
CA LYS A 49 1.57 -6.77 -11.75
C LYS A 49 1.47 -7.78 -10.61
N ASP A 50 1.78 -9.02 -10.93
CA ASP A 50 2.12 -10.01 -9.93
C ASP A 50 3.48 -9.64 -9.30
N SER A 51 3.53 -9.61 -7.96
CA SER A 51 4.73 -9.20 -7.22
C SER A 51 5.93 -10.12 -7.46
N ALA A 52 5.69 -11.40 -7.78
CA ALA A 52 6.75 -12.34 -8.18
C ALA A 52 7.48 -11.92 -9.48
N THR A 53 6.85 -11.08 -10.30
CA THR A 53 7.40 -10.60 -11.57
C THR A 53 8.04 -9.21 -11.50
N LEU A 54 7.98 -8.54 -10.34
CA LEU A 54 8.54 -7.21 -10.19
C LEU A 54 10.06 -7.23 -10.32
N LYS A 55 10.55 -6.26 -11.09
CA LYS A 55 11.97 -6.01 -11.26
C LYS A 55 12.40 -4.83 -10.39
N LEU A 56 13.69 -4.65 -10.20
CA LEU A 56 14.23 -3.50 -9.47
C LEU A 56 13.70 -2.17 -10.01
N ALA A 57 13.53 -2.03 -11.33
CA ALA A 57 12.97 -0.82 -11.93
C ALA A 57 11.52 -0.56 -11.50
N ASP A 58 10.71 -1.62 -11.33
CA ASP A 58 9.35 -1.49 -10.82
C ASP A 58 9.35 -1.05 -9.35
N MET A 59 10.22 -1.63 -8.53
CA MET A 59 10.38 -1.27 -7.11
C MET A 59 10.85 0.19 -6.96
N GLN A 60 11.78 0.63 -7.81
CA GLN A 60 12.21 2.03 -7.88
C GLN A 60 11.07 2.96 -8.29
N ALA A 61 10.22 2.55 -9.24
CA ALA A 61 9.06 3.32 -9.65
C ALA A 61 8.06 3.49 -8.49
N ILE A 62 7.87 2.46 -7.67
CA ILE A 62 7.03 2.52 -6.46
C ILE A 62 7.62 3.51 -5.45
N SER A 63 8.92 3.39 -5.14
CA SER A 63 9.60 4.32 -4.22
C SER A 63 9.55 5.77 -4.72
N HIS A 64 9.74 5.99 -6.01
CA HIS A 64 9.63 7.32 -6.61
C HIS A 64 8.20 7.88 -6.52
N ALA A 65 7.19 7.05 -6.78
CA ALA A 65 5.79 7.45 -6.64
C ALA A 65 5.45 7.89 -5.21
N ILE A 66 5.99 7.21 -4.19
CA ILE A 66 5.83 7.62 -2.78
C ILE A 66 6.42 9.02 -2.56
N THR A 67 7.63 9.27 -3.06
CA THR A 67 8.28 10.59 -2.96
C THR A 67 7.46 11.68 -3.65
N GLU A 68 6.90 11.40 -4.83
CA GLU A 68 6.04 12.34 -5.54
C GLU A 68 4.77 12.68 -4.76
N GLU A 69 4.11 11.70 -4.12
CA GLU A 69 2.95 11.96 -3.28
C GLU A 69 3.29 12.86 -2.10
N PHE A 70 4.44 12.70 -1.49
CA PHE A 70 4.92 13.57 -0.42
C PHE A 70 5.34 14.97 -0.87
N GLY A 71 5.43 15.22 -2.16
CA GLY A 71 5.55 16.58 -2.70
C GLY A 71 4.35 17.47 -2.38
N ASP A 72 3.20 16.87 -2.07
CA ASP A 72 2.02 17.58 -1.58
C ASP A 72 1.99 17.57 -0.03
N PRO A 73 2.10 18.75 0.62
CA PRO A 73 2.05 18.84 2.08
C PRO A 73 0.67 18.45 2.67
N GLY A 74 -0.37 18.38 1.86
CA GLY A 74 -1.71 17.93 2.26
C GLY A 74 -1.81 16.40 2.40
N VAL A 75 -0.83 15.64 1.92
CA VAL A 75 -0.78 14.19 2.08
C VAL A 75 -0.28 13.84 3.48
N ARG A 76 -1.10 13.16 4.26
CA ARG A 76 -0.79 12.73 5.64
C ARG A 76 0.14 11.52 5.69
N GLY A 77 0.00 10.63 4.73
CA GLY A 77 0.78 9.41 4.60
C GLY A 77 0.43 8.65 3.34
N VAL A 78 1.22 7.65 3.01
CA VAL A 78 1.06 6.84 1.81
C VAL A 78 0.81 5.38 2.19
N ILE A 79 -0.20 4.77 1.57
CA ILE A 79 -0.45 3.33 1.64
C ILE A 79 -0.08 2.73 0.29
N VAL A 80 0.69 1.66 0.30
CA VAL A 80 1.05 0.89 -0.91
C VAL A 80 0.37 -0.48 -0.83
N LEU A 81 -0.58 -0.71 -1.73
CA LEU A 81 -1.20 -2.02 -1.91
C LEU A 81 -0.32 -2.84 -2.85
N HIS A 82 0.28 -3.90 -2.32
CA HIS A 82 1.36 -4.64 -2.95
C HIS A 82 1.16 -6.16 -2.79
N GLY A 83 1.67 -6.93 -3.72
CA GLY A 83 1.70 -8.39 -3.59
C GLY A 83 2.76 -8.84 -2.56
N THR A 84 2.55 -10.00 -1.96
CA THR A 84 3.36 -10.48 -0.83
C THR A 84 4.72 -11.05 -1.23
N ASP A 85 4.89 -11.51 -2.48
CA ASP A 85 6.11 -12.23 -2.90
C ASP A 85 7.39 -11.36 -2.89
N SER A 86 7.27 -10.06 -3.09
CA SER A 86 8.40 -9.12 -3.10
C SER A 86 8.15 -7.86 -2.26
N MET A 87 7.20 -7.93 -1.32
CA MET A 87 6.87 -6.80 -0.44
C MET A 87 8.05 -6.43 0.45
N GLU A 88 8.77 -7.43 0.94
CA GLU A 88 9.94 -7.25 1.82
C GLU A 88 11.01 -6.40 1.12
N GLU A 89 11.38 -6.76 -0.10
CA GLU A 89 12.39 -6.05 -0.89
C GLU A 89 11.92 -4.64 -1.27
N THR A 90 10.67 -4.51 -1.69
CA THR A 90 10.12 -3.21 -2.11
C THR A 90 9.99 -2.25 -0.92
N SER A 91 9.49 -2.72 0.21
CA SER A 91 9.36 -1.90 1.41
C SER A 91 10.72 -1.50 1.99
N PHE A 92 11.69 -2.42 1.97
CA PHE A 92 13.05 -2.12 2.41
C PHE A 92 13.73 -1.09 1.49
N LEU A 93 13.58 -1.22 0.17
CA LEU A 93 14.09 -0.21 -0.77
C LEU A 93 13.47 1.16 -0.52
N ALA A 94 12.14 1.20 -0.30
CA ALA A 94 11.45 2.44 0.04
C ALA A 94 12.01 3.05 1.34
N GLU A 95 12.24 2.25 2.39
CA GLU A 95 12.82 2.71 3.66
C GLU A 95 14.20 3.35 3.47
N LEU A 96 15.03 2.77 2.61
CA LEU A 96 16.38 3.29 2.34
C LEU A 96 16.36 4.61 1.54
N GLN A 97 15.30 4.87 0.78
CA GLN A 97 15.23 6.01 -0.15
C GLN A 97 14.33 7.15 0.34
N GLN A 98 13.36 6.87 1.23
CA GLN A 98 12.48 7.91 1.74
C GLN A 98 13.18 8.77 2.80
N THR A 99 13.06 10.08 2.62
CA THR A 99 13.58 11.08 3.56
C THR A 99 12.46 11.84 4.28
N ASP A 100 11.21 11.65 3.85
CA ASP A 100 10.04 12.24 4.51
C ASP A 100 9.72 11.48 5.80
N LEU A 101 9.32 12.19 6.83
CA LEU A 101 9.02 11.59 8.14
C LEU A 101 7.60 11.05 8.24
N ARG A 102 6.73 11.38 7.28
CA ARG A 102 5.35 10.88 7.24
C ARG A 102 5.32 9.37 6.97
N PRO A 103 4.29 8.67 7.47
CA PRO A 103 4.25 7.21 7.40
C PRO A 103 4.02 6.71 5.97
N VAL A 104 4.74 5.66 5.62
CA VAL A 104 4.48 4.81 4.45
C VAL A 104 4.09 3.43 4.96
N VAL A 105 2.93 2.93 4.56
CA VAL A 105 2.43 1.63 5.02
C VAL A 105 2.21 0.71 3.82
N PHE A 106 2.99 -0.35 3.74
CA PHE A 106 2.77 -1.44 2.80
C PHE A 106 1.78 -2.44 3.37
N THR A 107 0.85 -2.88 2.55
CA THR A 107 -0.04 -3.99 2.87
C THR A 107 -0.42 -4.77 1.63
N GLY A 108 -0.93 -5.97 1.84
CA GLY A 108 -1.33 -6.89 0.78
C GLY A 108 -2.41 -7.85 1.28
N ALA A 109 -2.57 -8.97 0.59
CA ALA A 109 -3.46 -10.04 1.00
C ALA A 109 -2.87 -11.39 0.66
N GLN A 110 -3.20 -12.40 1.45
CA GLN A 110 -2.86 -13.80 1.16
C GLN A 110 -3.90 -14.46 0.27
N PHE A 111 -5.15 -14.01 0.36
CA PHE A 111 -6.26 -14.55 -0.41
C PHE A 111 -6.79 -13.52 -1.39
N THR A 112 -7.27 -13.99 -2.55
CA THR A 112 -7.86 -13.12 -3.57
C THR A 112 -9.13 -12.45 -3.06
N ALA A 113 -9.54 -11.36 -3.70
CA ALA A 113 -10.69 -10.56 -3.26
C ALA A 113 -12.02 -11.32 -3.32
N ASP A 114 -12.10 -12.38 -4.13
CA ASP A 114 -13.28 -13.25 -4.30
C ASP A 114 -13.22 -14.55 -3.46
N ASP A 115 -12.15 -14.77 -2.69
CA ASP A 115 -12.06 -15.88 -1.73
C ASP A 115 -12.88 -15.56 -0.47
N GLU A 116 -13.59 -16.55 0.08
CA GLU A 116 -14.34 -16.40 1.34
C GLU A 116 -13.45 -16.03 2.53
N ARG A 117 -12.15 -16.36 2.45
CA ARG A 117 -11.14 -16.04 3.47
C ARG A 117 -10.42 -14.72 3.20
N SER A 118 -10.92 -13.90 2.25
CA SER A 118 -10.25 -12.67 1.84
C SER A 118 -9.88 -11.80 3.03
N ASP A 119 -8.59 -11.55 3.20
CA ASP A 119 -7.99 -10.76 4.28
C ASP A 119 -7.69 -9.29 3.85
N GLY A 120 -7.81 -9.00 2.56
CA GLY A 120 -7.52 -7.68 2.01
C GLY A 120 -8.23 -6.51 2.70
N PRO A 121 -9.57 -6.55 2.89
CA PRO A 121 -10.29 -5.46 3.55
C PRO A 121 -9.82 -5.18 4.99
N ALA A 122 -9.51 -6.21 5.78
CA ALA A 122 -9.00 -6.06 7.14
C ALA A 122 -7.59 -5.43 7.13
N ASN A 123 -6.73 -5.90 6.23
CA ASN A 123 -5.37 -5.37 6.06
C ASN A 123 -5.38 -3.90 5.62
N ILE A 124 -6.25 -3.52 4.69
CA ILE A 124 -6.41 -2.12 4.27
C ILE A 124 -6.90 -1.26 5.44
N LYS A 125 -7.88 -1.72 6.21
CA LYS A 125 -8.37 -0.99 7.41
C LYS A 125 -7.25 -0.76 8.42
N LEU A 126 -6.40 -1.75 8.65
CA LEU A 126 -5.25 -1.61 9.53
C LEU A 126 -4.26 -0.58 8.99
N ALA A 127 -3.93 -0.65 7.70
CA ALA A 127 -3.03 0.32 7.06
C ALA A 127 -3.56 1.75 7.15
N VAL A 128 -4.85 1.96 6.90
CA VAL A 128 -5.50 3.27 7.05
C VAL A 128 -5.39 3.77 8.48
N ARG A 129 -5.69 2.92 9.47
CA ARG A 129 -5.58 3.27 10.87
C ARG A 129 -4.15 3.64 11.26
N THR A 130 -3.17 2.86 10.81
CA THR A 130 -1.74 3.13 11.05
C THR A 130 -1.32 4.52 10.54
N VAL A 131 -1.83 4.94 9.37
CA VAL A 131 -1.57 6.30 8.84
C VAL A 131 -2.30 7.37 9.64
N LEU A 132 -3.56 7.14 10.01
CA LEU A 132 -4.37 8.15 10.70
C LEU A 132 -3.96 8.36 12.16
N ASP A 133 -3.48 7.31 12.83
CA ASP A 133 -3.04 7.36 14.23
C ASP A 133 -1.60 7.88 14.37
N TRP A 134 -0.86 7.97 13.26
CA TRP A 134 0.52 8.46 13.28
C TRP A 134 0.64 9.93 13.72
N SER A 135 1.59 10.20 14.58
CA SER A 135 1.88 11.54 15.10
C SER A 135 3.38 11.84 14.98
N PRO A 136 3.74 13.05 14.50
CA PRO A 136 5.16 13.43 14.35
C PRO A 136 5.94 13.43 15.68
N GLU A 137 5.26 13.71 16.79
CA GLU A 137 5.86 13.83 18.11
C GLU A 137 6.21 12.46 18.72
N GLU A 138 5.41 11.45 18.42
CA GLU A 138 5.51 10.13 19.04
C GLU A 138 6.14 9.10 18.10
N ASP A 139 5.83 9.17 16.80
CA ASP A 139 6.13 8.13 15.84
C ASP A 139 7.27 8.44 14.87
N ALA A 140 7.57 9.73 14.63
CA ALA A 140 8.59 10.08 13.66
C ALA A 140 9.98 9.66 14.12
N ASN A 141 10.66 8.93 13.27
CA ASN A 141 12.05 8.55 13.49
C ASN A 141 12.98 9.29 12.51
N PRO A 142 13.71 10.32 12.97
CA PRO A 142 14.61 11.07 12.10
C PRO A 142 15.77 10.24 11.50
N ALA A 143 16.06 9.08 12.09
CA ALA A 143 17.08 8.16 11.60
C ALA A 143 16.56 7.16 10.55
N GLY A 144 15.29 7.27 10.16
CA GLY A 144 14.57 6.33 9.31
C GLY A 144 13.58 5.46 10.10
N GLY A 145 12.93 4.50 9.46
CA GLY A 145 11.95 3.62 10.10
C GLY A 145 10.51 4.13 10.02
N ASN A 146 10.20 4.96 9.03
CA ASN A 146 8.84 5.45 8.78
C ASN A 146 8.06 4.57 7.78
N VAL A 147 8.71 3.60 7.17
CA VAL A 147 8.07 2.57 6.34
C VAL A 147 7.68 1.39 7.21
N ARG A 148 6.43 0.99 7.12
CA ARG A 148 5.83 -0.10 7.90
C ARG A 148 5.15 -1.11 6.99
N VAL A 149 5.09 -2.35 7.42
CA VAL A 149 4.27 -3.40 6.80
C VAL A 149 3.14 -3.74 7.77
N ALA A 150 1.90 -3.72 7.31
CA ALA A 150 0.72 -3.93 8.16
C ALA A 150 -0.14 -5.07 7.64
N PHE A 151 -0.38 -6.08 8.50
CA PHE A 151 -1.32 -7.17 8.29
C PHE A 151 -2.14 -7.40 9.56
N ASP A 152 -3.47 -7.52 9.41
CA ASP A 152 -4.40 -7.78 10.51
C ASP A 152 -4.66 -9.29 10.61
N GLY A 153 -4.48 -9.82 11.80
CA GLY A 153 -4.86 -11.20 12.10
C GLY A 153 -3.80 -12.26 11.82
N MET A 154 -2.54 -11.87 11.76
CA MET A 154 -1.43 -12.81 11.80
C MET A 154 -0.74 -12.82 13.14
#